data_711795f980805f55973819a19e26d102
#
_entry.id   711795f980805f55973819a19e26d102
#
_cell.length_a   1.000
_cell.length_b   1.000
_cell.length_c   1.000
_cell.angle_alpha   90.00
_cell.angle_beta   90.00
_cell.angle_gamma   90.00
#
_symmetry.space_group_name_H-M   'P 1'
#
loop_
_entity.id
_entity.type
_entity.pdbx_description
1 polymer ?
#
loop_
_entity_poly.entity_id
_entity_poly.type
_entity_poly.pdbx_seq_one_letter_code
_entity_poly.pdbx_strand_id
1 'polypeptide(L)'
;MYCLKYRRVTETANITTATSKNGRLMRRGQCITCRKTKTQFIERDATGGSFLNTLVNKHPFEMHLPGHIFTGPGTKLYKRLNPDETSTMWSIPINRVGNEAYHRDLCYSEHDDTKTRNEVCDKTMLGELNGIVNSTLRERIEKSIVGKLIKS
;
A
#
# COMPACT_ATOMS: atom_id res chain seq x y z
N MET A 1 -23.23 -5.03 -13.41
CA MET A 1 -22.26 -4.90 -14.54
C MET A 1 -23.00 -4.49 -15.81
N TYR A 2 -22.35 -3.73 -16.71
CA TYR A 2 -22.96 -3.25 -17.97
C TYR A 2 -23.22 -4.40 -18.93
N CYS A 3 -24.39 -4.41 -19.59
CA CYS A 3 -24.76 -5.41 -20.59
C CYS A 3 -24.74 -4.80 -21.99
N LEU A 4 -23.87 -5.28 -22.86
CA LEU A 4 -23.73 -4.78 -24.23
C LEU A 4 -24.98 -5.01 -25.09
N LYS A 5 -25.75 -6.07 -24.82
CA LYS A 5 -27.00 -6.32 -25.56
C LYS A 5 -28.08 -5.28 -25.28
N TYR A 6 -28.22 -4.90 -23.99
CA TYR A 6 -29.24 -3.93 -23.57
C TYR A 6 -28.71 -2.50 -23.43
N ARG A 7 -27.41 -2.29 -23.64
CA ARG A 7 -26.72 -1.00 -23.51
C ARG A 7 -27.03 -0.28 -22.20
N ARG A 8 -27.18 -1.03 -21.10
CA ARG A 8 -27.43 -0.52 -19.74
C ARG A 8 -26.88 -1.46 -18.68
N VAL A 9 -26.80 -0.96 -17.45
CA VAL A 9 -26.47 -1.80 -16.31
C VAL A 9 -27.64 -2.75 -16.03
N THR A 10 -27.35 -4.04 -15.91
CA THR A 10 -28.32 -5.08 -15.59
C THR A 10 -27.75 -5.99 -14.51
N GLU A 11 -28.60 -6.75 -13.83
CA GLU A 11 -28.18 -7.74 -12.84
C GLU A 11 -27.28 -8.80 -13.46
N THR A 12 -26.40 -9.33 -12.64
CA THR A 12 -25.34 -10.26 -13.06
C THR A 12 -25.28 -11.41 -12.08
N ALA A 13 -25.44 -12.62 -12.59
CA ALA A 13 -25.26 -13.84 -11.81
C ALA A 13 -23.86 -14.44 -12.01
N ASN A 14 -23.49 -15.37 -11.13
CA ASN A 14 -22.25 -16.14 -11.20
C ASN A 14 -21.00 -15.26 -11.34
N ILE A 15 -20.90 -14.25 -10.49
CA ILE A 15 -19.77 -13.32 -10.51
C ILE A 15 -18.53 -14.04 -9.98
N THR A 16 -17.50 -14.09 -10.80
CA THR A 16 -16.17 -14.61 -10.47
C THR A 16 -15.11 -13.54 -10.73
N THR A 17 -14.02 -13.60 -9.99
CA THR A 17 -12.85 -12.77 -10.26
C THR A 17 -11.86 -13.56 -11.12
N ALA A 18 -11.36 -12.93 -12.16
CA ALA A 18 -10.40 -13.50 -13.08
C ALA A 18 -9.30 -12.49 -13.43
N THR A 19 -8.18 -12.97 -13.91
CA THR A 19 -7.08 -12.12 -14.41
C THR A 19 -7.07 -12.16 -15.94
N SER A 20 -7.02 -11.00 -16.57
CA SER A 20 -6.88 -10.88 -18.02
C SER A 20 -5.48 -11.31 -18.48
N LYS A 21 -5.29 -11.56 -19.78
CA LYS A 21 -3.97 -11.88 -20.37
C LYS A 21 -2.89 -10.86 -20.01
N ASN A 22 -3.26 -9.61 -19.80
CA ASN A 22 -2.35 -8.51 -19.44
C ASN A 22 -2.22 -8.31 -17.91
N GLY A 23 -2.56 -9.30 -17.09
CA GLY A 23 -2.44 -9.25 -15.64
C GLY A 23 -3.44 -8.33 -14.92
N ARG A 24 -4.47 -7.79 -15.62
CA ARG A 24 -5.49 -6.92 -14.98
C ARG A 24 -6.60 -7.77 -14.38
N LEU A 25 -6.95 -7.46 -13.14
CA LEU A 25 -8.10 -8.07 -12.46
C LEU A 25 -9.41 -7.64 -13.13
N MET A 26 -10.31 -8.58 -13.30
CA MET A 26 -11.65 -8.32 -13.83
C MET A 26 -12.68 -9.19 -13.12
N ARG A 27 -13.89 -8.66 -13.02
CA ARG A 27 -15.07 -9.46 -12.66
C ARG A 27 -15.70 -9.99 -13.94
N ARG A 28 -16.02 -11.27 -13.94
CA ARG A 28 -16.76 -11.92 -15.01
C ARG A 28 -18.04 -12.50 -14.43
N GLY A 29 -19.14 -12.36 -15.13
CA GLY A 29 -20.41 -12.95 -14.73
C GLY A 29 -21.37 -13.03 -15.91
N GLN A 30 -22.58 -13.53 -15.69
CA GLN A 30 -23.61 -13.67 -16.74
C GLN A 30 -24.75 -12.69 -16.50
N CYS A 31 -25.24 -12.06 -17.56
CA CYS A 31 -26.45 -11.27 -17.50
C CYS A 31 -27.65 -12.18 -17.22
N ILE A 32 -28.41 -11.90 -16.17
CA ILE A 32 -29.60 -12.70 -15.80
C ILE A 32 -30.62 -12.73 -16.96
N THR A 33 -30.78 -11.61 -17.63
CA THR A 33 -31.81 -11.45 -18.68
C THR A 33 -31.44 -12.10 -20.02
N CYS A 34 -30.19 -11.97 -20.48
CA CYS A 34 -29.80 -12.48 -21.81
C CYS A 34 -28.74 -13.56 -21.78
N ARG A 35 -28.29 -13.99 -20.60
CA ARG A 35 -27.27 -15.00 -20.36
C ARG A 35 -25.89 -14.75 -21.01
N LYS A 36 -25.70 -13.57 -21.66
CA LYS A 36 -24.39 -13.19 -22.21
C LYS A 36 -23.40 -12.91 -21.10
N THR A 37 -22.16 -13.31 -21.33
CA THR A 37 -21.05 -13.01 -20.43
C THR A 37 -20.81 -11.51 -20.39
N LYS A 38 -20.66 -10.99 -19.19
CA LYS A 38 -20.24 -9.63 -18.90
C LYS A 38 -18.86 -9.66 -18.29
N THR A 39 -18.05 -8.70 -18.65
CA THR A 39 -16.73 -8.52 -18.06
C THR A 39 -16.57 -7.05 -17.67
N GLN A 40 -16.06 -6.80 -16.49
CA GLN A 40 -15.75 -5.48 -15.99
C GLN A 40 -14.38 -5.53 -15.37
N PHE A 41 -13.48 -4.67 -15.82
CA PHE A 41 -12.21 -4.50 -15.13
C PHE A 41 -12.48 -3.90 -13.75
N ILE A 42 -11.84 -4.46 -12.76
CA ILE A 42 -11.77 -3.87 -11.43
C ILE A 42 -10.74 -2.77 -11.57
N GLU A 43 -11.17 -1.52 -11.41
CA GLU A 43 -10.23 -0.44 -11.23
C GLU A 43 -9.39 -0.83 -10.00
N ARG A 44 -8.09 -0.89 -10.17
CA ARG A 44 -7.20 -0.80 -9.02
C ARG A 44 -7.48 0.58 -8.49
N ASP A 45 -7.88 0.67 -7.25
CA ASP A 45 -7.92 1.95 -6.57
C ASP A 45 -6.66 2.68 -6.99
N ALA A 46 -6.85 3.90 -7.50
CA ALA A 46 -5.77 4.70 -8.09
C ALA A 46 -4.81 5.18 -6.98
N THR A 47 -4.31 4.23 -6.23
CA THR A 47 -3.09 4.40 -5.47
C THR A 47 -2.00 4.42 -6.52
N GLY A 48 -1.45 5.59 -6.78
CA GLY A 48 -0.41 5.83 -7.77
C GLY A 48 0.69 4.79 -7.65
N GLY A 49 0.45 3.66 -8.32
CA GLY A 49 1.30 2.49 -8.21
C GLY A 49 2.40 2.60 -9.22
N SER A 50 3.51 3.19 -8.81
CA SER A 50 4.81 2.95 -9.43
C SER A 50 5.00 1.44 -9.62
N PHE A 51 5.76 1.03 -10.63
CA PHE A 51 6.23 -0.32 -10.88
C PHE A 51 6.67 -1.05 -9.59
N LEU A 52 7.20 -0.31 -8.61
CA LEU A 52 7.56 -0.78 -7.28
C LEU A 52 6.36 -1.30 -6.48
N ASN A 53 5.20 -0.63 -6.51
CA ASN A 53 3.99 -1.11 -5.84
C ASN A 53 3.43 -2.39 -6.46
N THR A 54 3.63 -2.57 -7.77
CA THR A 54 3.25 -3.82 -8.45
C THR A 54 4.18 -4.99 -8.06
N LEU A 55 5.46 -4.71 -7.83
CA LEU A 55 6.43 -5.70 -7.36
C LEU A 55 6.15 -6.10 -5.91
N VAL A 56 5.86 -5.11 -5.06
CA VAL A 56 5.59 -5.29 -3.63
C VAL A 56 4.31 -6.10 -3.39
N ASN A 57 3.24 -5.82 -4.15
CA ASN A 57 1.99 -6.56 -4.03
C ASN A 57 2.06 -8.01 -4.58
N LYS A 58 3.11 -8.34 -5.34
CA LYS A 58 3.35 -9.71 -5.85
C LYS A 58 4.25 -10.54 -4.94
N HIS A 59 5.02 -9.90 -4.06
CA HIS A 59 5.91 -10.62 -3.15
C HIS A 59 5.27 -10.77 -1.77
N PRO A 60 5.19 -11.99 -1.23
CA PRO A 60 4.71 -12.24 0.13
C PRO A 60 5.71 -11.76 1.20
N PHE A 61 6.80 -11.13 0.79
CA PHE A 61 7.88 -10.68 1.66
C PHE A 61 7.81 -9.16 1.87
N GLU A 62 7.92 -8.78 3.13
CA GLU A 62 8.15 -7.39 3.51
C GLU A 62 9.57 -7.00 3.13
N MET A 63 9.73 -5.87 2.45
CA MET A 63 11.06 -5.37 2.05
C MET A 63 11.43 -4.19 2.95
N HIS A 64 12.37 -4.41 3.84
CA HIS A 64 12.88 -3.37 4.74
C HIS A 64 14.37 -3.11 4.50
N LEU A 65 14.84 -1.94 4.91
CA LEU A 65 16.28 -1.69 5.01
C LEU A 65 16.91 -2.67 6.02
N PRO A 66 18.17 -3.05 5.85
CA PRO A 66 18.84 -3.99 6.76
C PRO A 66 18.71 -3.59 8.24
N GLY A 67 18.11 -4.47 9.05
CA GLY A 67 17.85 -4.24 10.46
C GLY A 67 16.62 -3.41 10.79
N HIS A 68 15.94 -2.84 9.80
CA HIS A 68 14.66 -2.15 9.99
C HIS A 68 13.48 -3.09 9.81
N ILE A 69 12.34 -2.72 10.37
CA ILE A 69 11.08 -3.48 10.30
C ILE A 69 9.87 -2.64 9.90
N PHE A 70 10.05 -1.32 9.74
CA PHE A 70 8.99 -0.39 9.33
C PHE A 70 9.32 0.40 8.06
N THR A 71 10.58 0.39 7.58
CA THR A 71 11.04 1.29 6.51
C THR A 71 10.67 0.87 5.08
N GLY A 72 9.94 -0.20 4.91
CA GLY A 72 9.62 -0.74 3.59
C GLY A 72 8.14 -0.91 3.36
N PRO A 73 7.76 -1.08 2.10
CA PRO A 73 6.38 -1.36 1.75
C PRO A 73 5.91 -2.73 2.24
N GLY A 74 4.62 -2.84 2.56
CA GLY A 74 4.00 -4.10 2.96
C GLY A 74 4.17 -4.47 4.43
N THR A 75 4.56 -3.52 5.28
CA THR A 75 4.65 -3.72 6.73
C THR A 75 3.33 -4.26 7.30
N LYS A 76 3.40 -5.41 7.97
CA LYS A 76 2.25 -6.02 8.65
C LYS A 76 2.14 -5.51 10.07
N LEU A 77 1.65 -4.30 10.26
CA LEU A 77 1.55 -3.62 11.55
C LEU A 77 0.92 -4.49 12.64
N TYR A 78 -0.17 -5.18 12.34
CA TYR A 78 -0.89 -6.02 13.31
C TYR A 78 -0.04 -7.13 13.94
N LYS A 79 1.10 -7.48 13.34
CA LYS A 79 2.08 -8.44 13.90
C LYS A 79 3.11 -7.79 14.80
N ARG A 80 3.23 -6.47 14.73
CA ARG A 80 4.34 -5.69 15.31
C ARG A 80 3.91 -4.80 16.44
N LEU A 81 2.61 -4.63 16.59
CA LEU A 81 2.03 -3.77 17.61
C LEU A 81 1.38 -4.58 18.72
N ASN A 82 1.45 -4.03 19.92
CA ASN A 82 0.61 -4.40 21.04
C ASN A 82 -0.81 -3.83 20.87
N PRO A 83 -1.81 -4.26 21.64
CA PRO A 83 -3.16 -3.72 21.58
C PRO A 83 -3.27 -2.21 21.87
N ASP A 84 -2.26 -1.63 22.50
CA ASP A 84 -2.14 -0.19 22.80
C ASP A 84 -1.36 0.58 21.71
N GLU A 85 -1.16 -0.04 20.54
CA GLU A 85 -0.43 0.51 19.39
C GLU A 85 1.06 0.72 19.62
N THR A 86 1.61 0.36 20.76
CA THR A 86 3.05 0.38 20.98
C THR A 86 3.74 -0.76 20.23
N SER A 87 5.00 -0.57 19.85
CA SER A 87 5.79 -1.64 19.22
C SER A 87 6.04 -2.78 20.20
N THR A 88 5.95 -4.03 19.72
CA THR A 88 6.32 -5.20 20.52
C THR A 88 7.82 -5.21 20.80
N MET A 89 8.27 -5.99 21.79
CA MET A 89 9.70 -6.07 22.19
C MET A 89 10.63 -6.41 21.01
N TRP A 90 10.19 -7.21 20.05
CA TRP A 90 10.99 -7.61 18.88
C TRP A 90 10.88 -6.66 17.70
N SER A 91 9.97 -5.69 17.77
CA SER A 91 9.71 -4.73 16.70
C SER A 91 10.07 -3.28 17.07
N ILE A 92 10.91 -3.09 18.06
CA ILE A 92 11.39 -1.76 18.45
C ILE A 92 12.23 -1.17 17.30
N PRO A 93 11.93 0.07 16.85
CA PRO A 93 12.74 0.75 15.84
C PRO A 93 14.20 0.87 16.27
N ILE A 94 15.13 0.55 15.38
CA ILE A 94 16.56 0.47 15.71
C ILE A 94 17.25 1.85 15.82
N ASN A 95 16.65 2.88 15.24
CA ASN A 95 17.16 4.26 15.26
C ASN A 95 16.04 5.23 14.95
N ARG A 96 16.36 6.53 14.88
CA ARG A 96 15.39 7.61 14.62
C ARG A 96 14.72 7.49 13.27
N VAL A 97 15.43 7.06 12.21
CA VAL A 97 14.82 6.83 10.88
C VAL A 97 13.79 5.71 10.91
N GLY A 98 14.07 4.63 11.64
CA GLY A 98 13.11 3.54 11.86
C GLY A 98 11.91 3.98 12.68
N ASN A 99 12.12 4.89 13.65
CA ASN A 99 11.04 5.46 14.46
C ASN A 99 10.07 6.31 13.62
N GLU A 100 10.59 7.15 12.74
CA GLU A 100 9.73 7.95 11.85
C GLU A 100 8.96 7.07 10.85
N ALA A 101 9.57 5.99 10.38
CA ALA A 101 8.88 5.00 9.55
C ALA A 101 7.75 4.28 10.32
N TYR A 102 7.95 3.97 11.59
CA TYR A 102 6.92 3.42 12.46
C TYR A 102 5.73 4.39 12.63
N HIS A 103 5.98 5.65 12.92
CA HIS A 103 4.91 6.66 13.03
C HIS A 103 4.16 6.86 11.71
N ARG A 104 4.87 6.83 10.58
CA ARG A 104 4.23 6.87 9.27
C ARG A 104 3.30 5.68 9.03
N ASP A 105 3.73 4.48 9.38
CA ASP A 105 2.94 3.27 9.22
C ASP A 105 1.70 3.28 10.13
N LEU A 106 1.79 3.83 11.35
CA LEU A 106 0.64 4.09 12.23
C LEU A 106 -0.33 5.07 11.57
N CYS A 107 0.16 6.23 11.11
CA CYS A 107 -0.65 7.21 10.40
C CYS A 107 -1.36 6.59 9.18
N TYR A 108 -0.69 5.70 8.45
CA TYR A 108 -1.29 4.97 7.33
C TYR A 108 -2.41 4.02 7.75
N SER A 109 -2.35 3.46 8.96
CA SER A 109 -3.42 2.60 9.48
C SER A 109 -4.68 3.37 9.86
N GLU A 110 -4.55 4.65 10.18
CA GLU A 110 -5.67 5.54 10.51
C GLU A 110 -6.36 6.16 9.28
N HIS A 111 -5.69 6.15 8.13
CA HIS A 111 -6.16 6.80 6.91
C HIS A 111 -6.22 5.84 5.73
N ASP A 112 -7.38 5.69 5.10
CA ASP A 112 -7.56 4.79 3.96
C ASP A 112 -7.32 5.49 2.61
N ASP A 113 -7.48 6.81 2.55
CA ASP A 113 -7.34 7.55 1.31
C ASP A 113 -5.88 7.95 1.01
N THR A 114 -5.49 7.77 -0.24
CA THR A 114 -4.13 8.02 -0.71
C THR A 114 -3.73 9.49 -0.58
N LYS A 115 -4.67 10.42 -0.74
CA LYS A 115 -4.37 11.85 -0.68
C LYS A 115 -3.93 12.23 0.73
N THR A 116 -4.68 11.84 1.75
CA THR A 116 -4.34 12.08 3.15
C THR A 116 -3.04 11.39 3.53
N ARG A 117 -2.82 10.14 3.10
CA ARG A 117 -1.54 9.44 3.31
C ARG A 117 -0.35 10.22 2.76
N ASN A 118 -0.43 10.74 1.54
CA ASN A 118 0.64 11.52 0.92
C ASN A 118 0.79 12.92 1.55
N GLU A 119 -0.33 13.59 1.82
CA GLU A 119 -0.31 14.99 2.28
C GLU A 119 -0.07 15.13 3.79
N VAL A 120 -0.44 14.15 4.57
CA VAL A 120 -0.26 14.17 6.03
C VAL A 120 0.89 13.25 6.43
N CYS A 121 0.72 11.93 6.25
CA CYS A 121 1.68 10.96 6.79
C CYS A 121 3.07 11.08 6.14
N ASP A 122 3.14 11.16 4.81
CA ASP A 122 4.43 11.24 4.11
C ASP A 122 5.11 12.59 4.31
N LYS A 123 4.37 13.69 4.29
CA LYS A 123 4.95 15.03 4.55
C LYS A 123 5.43 15.17 5.98
N THR A 124 4.68 14.65 6.95
CA THR A 124 5.10 14.64 8.36
C THR A 124 6.40 13.87 8.52
N MET A 125 6.46 12.63 8.01
CA MET A 125 7.67 11.83 8.07
C MET A 125 8.87 12.53 7.40
N LEU A 126 8.68 13.13 6.22
CA LEU A 126 9.75 13.87 5.54
C LEU A 126 10.23 15.08 6.36
N GLY A 127 9.32 15.78 7.04
CA GLY A 127 9.63 16.88 7.95
C GLY A 127 10.49 16.40 9.12
N GLU A 128 10.06 15.34 9.81
CA GLU A 128 10.78 14.75 10.94
C GLU A 128 12.15 14.20 10.54
N LEU A 129 12.24 13.50 9.41
CA LEU A 129 13.52 13.05 8.86
C LEU A 129 14.48 14.22 8.61
N ASN A 130 13.99 15.36 8.11
CA ASN A 130 14.82 16.55 7.91
C ASN A 130 15.23 17.20 9.24
N GLY A 131 14.40 17.11 10.26
CA GLY A 131 14.67 17.60 11.61
C GLY A 131 15.72 16.80 12.38
N ILE A 132 16.08 15.60 11.95
CA ILE A 132 17.11 14.79 12.62
C ILE A 132 18.47 15.49 12.52
N VAL A 133 18.87 16.17 13.58
CA VAL A 133 20.21 16.78 13.75
C VAL A 133 21.21 15.78 14.29
N ASN A 134 22.51 16.01 14.05
CA ASN A 134 23.60 15.13 14.52
C ASN A 134 23.40 13.67 14.14
N SER A 135 22.92 13.42 12.91
CA SER A 135 22.66 12.07 12.41
C SER A 135 23.97 11.29 12.22
N THR A 136 23.95 10.03 12.62
CA THR A 136 25.02 9.07 12.33
C THR A 136 25.20 8.87 10.83
N LEU A 137 26.35 8.34 10.39
CA LEU A 137 26.55 8.03 8.96
C LEU A 137 25.47 7.08 8.44
N ARG A 138 25.09 6.09 9.23
CA ARG A 138 24.02 5.15 8.91
C ARG A 138 22.68 5.87 8.73
N GLU A 139 22.25 6.68 9.69
CA GLU A 139 20.99 7.44 9.58
C GLU A 139 20.97 8.39 8.37
N ARG A 140 22.11 8.98 7.99
CA ARG A 140 22.20 9.85 6.80
C ARG A 140 21.92 9.06 5.52
N ILE A 141 22.47 7.86 5.39
CA ILE A 141 22.25 7.00 4.23
C ILE A 141 20.79 6.53 4.21
N GLU A 142 20.30 6.00 5.32
CA GLU A 142 18.92 5.49 5.46
C GLU A 142 17.88 6.58 5.18
N LYS A 143 18.07 7.78 5.74
CA LYS A 143 17.25 8.98 5.52
C LYS A 143 17.18 9.35 4.03
N SER A 144 18.32 9.29 3.32
CA SER A 144 18.37 9.57 1.88
C SER A 144 17.59 8.52 1.08
N ILE A 145 17.70 7.24 1.42
CA ILE A 145 17.00 6.16 0.75
C ILE A 145 15.49 6.26 1.01
N VAL A 146 15.08 6.34 2.27
CA VAL A 146 13.67 6.41 2.67
C VAL A 146 13.01 7.65 2.09
N GLY A 147 13.67 8.82 2.16
CA GLY A 147 13.15 10.06 1.61
C GLY A 147 12.96 10.04 0.08
N LYS A 148 13.74 9.25 -0.66
CA LYS A 148 13.54 9.04 -2.10
C LYS A 148 12.38 8.08 -2.37
N LEU A 149 12.24 7.02 -1.57
CA LEU A 149 11.16 6.06 -1.73
C LEU A 149 9.78 6.67 -1.46
N ILE A 150 9.68 7.61 -0.54
CA ILE A 150 8.41 8.29 -0.22
C ILE A 150 8.02 9.29 -1.32
N LYS A 151 8.99 9.90 -2.00
CA LYS A 151 8.75 10.90 -3.07
C LYS A 151 8.47 10.28 -4.44
N SER A 152 8.69 8.97 -4.62
CA SER A 152 8.48 8.26 -5.90
C SER A 152 7.05 7.79 -6.05
#